data_b845ea8f2460f6e94ea34892c6833c6c
#
_entry.id   b845ea8f2460f6e94ea34892c6833c6c
#
_cell.length_a   1.000
_cell.length_b   1.000
_cell.length_c   1.000
_cell.angle_alpha   90.00
_cell.angle_beta   90.00
_cell.angle_gamma   90.00
#
_symmetry.space_group_name_H-M   'P 1'
#
loop_
_entity.id
_entity.type
_entity.pdbx_description
1 polymer ?
#
loop_
_entity_poly.entity_id
_entity_poly.type
_entity_poly.pdbx_seq_one_letter_code
_entity_poly.pdbx_strand_id
1 'polypeptide(L)'
;MNKSNKFSAEVRERAVRMVQEHRGGYPSQWAAIESIAPKIGCTSQTLLGWVKQDEVDSGEREGVTTSERERLKALERVVKELRRANEILKLASAFFAQAELDRRLKF
;
A
#
# COMPACT_ATOMS: atom_id res chain seq x y z
N MET A 1 0.87 -15.97 7.04
CA MET A 1 -0.46 -15.35 7.04
C MET A 1 -0.35 -13.89 7.43
N ASN A 2 -0.92 -13.03 6.64
CA ASN A 2 -0.82 -11.59 6.85
C ASN A 2 -1.82 -11.11 7.90
N LYS A 3 -1.32 -10.68 9.07
CA LYS A 3 -2.16 -10.22 10.17
C LYS A 3 -2.95 -8.95 9.84
N SER A 4 -2.51 -8.16 8.86
CA SER A 4 -3.20 -6.92 8.48
C SER A 4 -4.60 -7.17 7.91
N ASN A 5 -4.88 -8.38 7.44
CA ASN A 5 -6.19 -8.75 6.87
C ASN A 5 -7.17 -9.28 7.91
N LYS A 6 -6.77 -9.36 9.18
CA LYS A 6 -7.61 -9.87 10.26
C LYS A 6 -8.81 -8.98 10.54
N PHE A 7 -8.67 -7.67 10.32
CA PHE A 7 -9.71 -6.70 10.59
C PHE A 7 -10.23 -6.07 9.30
N SER A 8 -11.55 -5.96 9.18
CA SER A 8 -12.16 -5.31 8.03
C SER A 8 -11.94 -3.80 8.06
N ALA A 9 -12.12 -3.15 6.92
CA ALA A 9 -12.03 -1.69 6.84
C ALA A 9 -13.03 -1.02 7.78
N GLU A 10 -14.23 -1.58 7.91
CA GLU A 10 -15.26 -1.06 8.83
C GLU A 10 -14.80 -1.08 10.28
N VAL A 11 -14.20 -2.19 10.70
CA VAL A 11 -13.69 -2.35 12.07
C VAL A 11 -12.60 -1.33 12.34
N ARG A 12 -11.69 -1.15 11.40
CA ARG A 12 -10.59 -0.17 11.53
C ARG A 12 -11.13 1.25 11.65
N GLU A 13 -12.06 1.62 10.79
CA GLU A 13 -12.67 2.96 10.81
C GLU A 13 -13.41 3.21 12.13
N ARG A 14 -14.15 2.21 12.61
CA ARG A 14 -14.86 2.30 13.88
C ARG A 14 -13.90 2.48 15.05
N ALA A 15 -12.81 1.72 15.05
CA ALA A 15 -11.80 1.81 16.10
C ALA A 15 -11.15 3.19 16.14
N VAL A 16 -10.78 3.74 14.99
CA VAL A 16 -10.21 5.07 14.87
C VAL A 16 -11.21 6.13 15.37
N ARG A 17 -12.46 6.00 14.97
CA ARG A 17 -13.52 6.93 15.40
C ARG A 17 -13.71 6.90 16.90
N MET A 18 -13.67 5.71 17.52
CA MET A 18 -13.76 5.57 18.96
C MET A 18 -12.63 6.32 19.68
N VAL A 19 -11.41 6.22 19.16
CA VAL A 19 -10.26 6.94 19.71
C VAL A 19 -10.51 8.45 19.62
N GLN A 20 -10.95 8.93 18.46
CA GLN A 20 -11.20 10.35 18.23
C GLN A 20 -12.30 10.89 19.14
N GLU A 21 -13.39 10.16 19.28
CA GLU A 21 -14.55 10.57 20.08
C GLU A 21 -14.24 10.58 21.58
N HIS A 22 -13.40 9.68 22.03
CA HIS A 22 -13.11 9.52 23.47
C HIS A 22 -11.78 10.15 23.89
N ARG A 23 -11.08 10.81 22.94
CA ARG A 23 -9.76 11.40 23.17
C ARG A 23 -9.75 12.34 24.39
N GLY A 24 -10.81 13.15 24.55
CA GLY A 24 -10.90 14.12 25.62
C GLY A 24 -11.03 13.52 27.02
N GLY A 25 -11.41 12.25 27.13
CA GLY A 25 -11.55 11.55 28.41
C GLY A 25 -10.26 10.92 28.92
N TYR A 26 -9.17 11.07 28.18
CA TYR A 26 -7.88 10.45 28.51
C TYR A 26 -6.79 11.51 28.54
N PRO A 27 -5.73 11.30 29.37
CA PRO A 27 -4.64 12.28 29.48
C PRO A 27 -3.80 12.40 28.19
N SER A 28 -3.82 11.37 27.32
CA SER A 28 -3.07 11.41 26.06
C SER A 28 -3.76 10.51 25.02
N GLN A 29 -3.39 10.70 23.76
CA GLN A 29 -3.87 9.84 22.68
C GLN A 29 -3.48 8.39 22.92
N TRP A 30 -2.24 8.16 23.38
CA TRP A 30 -1.77 6.80 23.68
C TRP A 30 -2.61 6.12 24.76
N ALA A 31 -2.98 6.87 25.81
CA ALA A 31 -3.84 6.34 26.88
C ALA A 31 -5.21 5.92 26.33
N ALA A 32 -5.78 6.71 25.42
CA ALA A 32 -7.03 6.37 24.76
C ALA A 32 -6.87 5.10 23.92
N ILE A 33 -5.79 5.00 23.17
CA ILE A 33 -5.49 3.84 22.33
C ILE A 33 -5.33 2.57 23.16
N GLU A 34 -4.57 2.64 24.25
CA GLU A 34 -4.36 1.51 25.16
C GLU A 34 -5.67 1.03 25.78
N SER A 35 -6.60 1.94 26.05
CA SER A 35 -7.90 1.59 26.60
C SER A 35 -8.81 0.94 25.57
N ILE A 36 -8.79 1.40 24.34
CA ILE A 36 -9.72 0.99 23.29
C ILE A 36 -9.24 -0.28 22.54
N ALA A 37 -7.93 -0.41 22.31
CA ALA A 37 -7.39 -1.54 21.54
C ALA A 37 -7.85 -2.91 22.02
N PRO A 38 -7.85 -3.21 23.35
CA PRO A 38 -8.35 -4.52 23.83
C PRO A 38 -9.81 -4.76 23.51
N LYS A 39 -10.62 -3.71 23.47
CA LYS A 39 -12.06 -3.82 23.17
C LYS A 39 -12.31 -4.22 21.73
N ILE A 40 -11.40 -3.83 20.84
CA ILE A 40 -11.46 -4.19 19.42
C ILE A 40 -10.81 -5.56 19.17
N GLY A 41 -9.88 -5.95 20.05
CA GLY A 41 -9.13 -7.20 19.89
C GLY A 41 -7.84 -7.03 19.11
N CYS A 42 -7.32 -5.82 19.04
CA CYS A 42 -6.05 -5.54 18.37
C CYS A 42 -5.02 -5.05 19.38
N THR A 43 -3.77 -4.95 18.94
CA THR A 43 -2.71 -4.38 19.78
C THR A 43 -2.79 -2.86 19.74
N SER A 44 -2.24 -2.23 20.78
CA SER A 44 -2.18 -0.76 20.84
C SER A 44 -1.37 -0.20 19.67
N GLN A 45 -0.29 -0.87 19.29
CA GLN A 45 0.54 -0.44 18.14
C GLN A 45 -0.22 -0.49 16.84
N THR A 46 -1.04 -1.52 16.63
CA THR A 46 -1.87 -1.63 15.43
C THR A 46 -2.87 -0.49 15.36
N LEU A 47 -3.56 -0.22 16.47
CA LEU A 47 -4.53 0.88 16.52
C LEU A 47 -3.85 2.24 16.33
N LEU A 48 -2.68 2.44 16.93
CA LEU A 48 -1.89 3.66 16.72
C LEU A 48 -1.57 3.86 15.24
N GLY A 49 -1.18 2.79 14.55
CA GLY A 49 -0.91 2.84 13.10
C GLY A 49 -2.13 3.29 12.31
N TRP A 50 -3.30 2.77 12.63
CA TRP A 50 -4.55 3.16 11.97
C TRP A 50 -4.90 4.62 12.23
N VAL A 51 -4.74 5.07 13.48
CA VAL A 51 -5.02 6.47 13.86
C VAL A 51 -4.08 7.42 13.11
N LYS A 52 -2.80 7.11 13.07
CA LYS A 52 -1.81 7.94 12.36
C LYS A 52 -2.11 8.00 10.85
N GLN A 53 -2.50 6.87 10.25
CA GLN A 53 -2.85 6.85 8.83
C GLN A 53 -4.10 7.67 8.56
N ASP A 54 -5.09 7.62 9.44
CA ASP A 54 -6.29 8.43 9.34
C ASP A 54 -5.97 9.93 9.41
N GLU A 55 -5.06 10.33 10.31
CA GLU A 55 -4.60 11.71 10.40
C GLU A 55 -3.94 12.18 9.10
N VAL A 56 -3.14 11.32 8.48
CA VAL A 56 -2.51 11.63 7.19
C VAL A 56 -3.57 11.74 6.10
N ASP A 57 -4.48 10.78 6.03
CA ASP A 57 -5.53 10.75 5.00
C ASP A 57 -6.49 11.94 5.11
N SER A 58 -6.72 12.44 6.31
CA SER A 58 -7.57 13.63 6.53
C SER A 58 -6.82 14.94 6.38
N GLY A 59 -5.51 14.91 6.16
CA GLY A 59 -4.69 16.10 5.97
C GLY A 59 -4.20 16.75 7.26
N GLU A 60 -4.45 16.15 8.41
CA GLU A 60 -4.01 16.69 9.71
C GLU A 60 -2.52 16.50 9.94
N ARG A 61 -1.90 15.57 9.23
CA ARG A 61 -0.49 15.23 9.38
C ARG A 61 0.12 15.02 7.99
N GLU A 62 1.36 15.45 7.81
CA GLU A 62 2.09 15.21 6.58
C GLU A 62 2.46 13.73 6.45
N GLY A 63 2.42 13.21 5.25
CA GLY A 63 2.77 11.83 4.95
C GLY A 63 2.09 11.36 3.68
N VAL A 64 2.33 10.11 3.34
CA VAL A 64 1.74 9.49 2.15
C VAL A 64 0.36 8.95 2.51
N THR A 65 -0.68 9.45 1.85
CA THR A 65 -2.03 8.98 2.07
C THR A 65 -2.18 7.55 1.56
N THR A 66 -3.22 6.84 2.03
CA THR A 66 -3.55 5.50 1.55
C THR A 66 -3.79 5.51 0.04
N SER A 67 -4.51 6.53 -0.45
CA SER A 67 -4.78 6.70 -1.88
C SER A 67 -3.50 6.88 -2.69
N GLU A 68 -2.59 7.72 -2.22
CA GLU A 68 -1.30 7.95 -2.88
C GLU A 68 -0.46 6.68 -2.90
N ARG A 69 -0.45 5.93 -1.80
CA ARG A 69 0.28 4.67 -1.71
C ARG A 69 -0.22 3.64 -2.70
N GLU A 70 -1.54 3.51 -2.82
CA GLU A 70 -2.17 2.61 -3.78
C GLU A 70 -1.82 3.01 -5.21
N ARG A 71 -1.82 4.30 -5.49
CA ARG A 71 -1.45 4.83 -6.80
C ARG A 71 0.02 4.53 -7.11
N LEU A 72 0.92 4.70 -6.15
CA LEU A 72 2.32 4.37 -6.31
C LEU A 72 2.52 2.89 -6.63
N LYS A 73 1.83 2.01 -5.93
CA LYS A 73 1.89 0.57 -6.18
C LYS A 73 1.40 0.23 -7.58
N ALA A 74 0.32 0.87 -8.02
CA ALA A 74 -0.23 0.66 -9.36
C ALA A 74 0.76 1.12 -10.43
N LEU A 75 1.38 2.29 -10.23
CA LEU A 75 2.37 2.82 -11.16
C LEU A 75 3.63 1.96 -11.21
N GLU A 76 4.10 1.46 -10.08
CA GLU A 76 5.24 0.54 -10.02
C GLU A 76 4.97 -0.73 -10.82
N ARG A 77 3.75 -1.25 -10.72
CA ARG A 77 3.34 -2.44 -11.49
C ARG A 77 3.35 -2.15 -12.98
N VAL A 78 2.81 -1.02 -13.39
CA VAL A 78 2.80 -0.60 -14.80
C VAL A 78 4.23 -0.47 -15.34
N VAL A 79 5.11 0.18 -14.58
CA VAL A 79 6.52 0.34 -14.97
C VAL A 79 7.18 -1.02 -15.15
N LYS A 80 6.95 -1.94 -14.23
CA LYS A 80 7.51 -3.29 -14.29
C LYS A 80 7.03 -4.04 -15.54
N GLU A 81 5.74 -3.95 -15.84
CA GLU A 81 5.15 -4.57 -17.02
C GLU A 81 5.69 -3.98 -18.31
N LEU A 82 5.84 -2.65 -18.37
CA LEU A 82 6.38 -1.97 -19.53
C LEU A 82 7.85 -2.34 -19.77
N ARG A 83 8.64 -2.44 -18.73
CA ARG A 83 10.04 -2.88 -18.82
C ARG A 83 10.14 -4.30 -19.37
N ARG A 84 9.26 -5.17 -18.90
CA ARG A 84 9.18 -6.56 -19.35
C ARG A 84 8.82 -6.64 -20.83
N ALA A 85 7.79 -5.88 -21.23
CA ALA A 85 7.36 -5.82 -22.62
C ALA A 85 8.49 -5.27 -23.51
N ASN A 86 9.18 -4.25 -23.06
CA ASN A 86 10.29 -3.65 -23.78
C ASN A 86 11.45 -4.65 -23.96
N GLU A 87 11.77 -5.43 -22.92
CA GLU A 87 12.78 -6.48 -23.00
C GLU A 87 12.40 -7.54 -24.03
N ILE A 88 11.16 -7.99 -23.99
CA ILE A 88 10.64 -8.99 -24.93
C ILE A 88 10.75 -8.47 -26.37
N LEU A 89 10.37 -7.19 -26.60
CA LEU A 89 10.46 -6.58 -27.92
C LEU A 89 11.90 -6.48 -28.41
N LYS A 90 12.82 -6.14 -27.52
CA LYS A 90 14.26 -6.07 -27.87
C LYS A 90 14.78 -7.44 -28.29
N LEU A 91 14.44 -8.47 -27.54
CA LEU A 91 14.87 -9.83 -27.85
C LEU A 91 14.27 -10.33 -29.17
N ALA A 92 12.99 -10.04 -29.40
CA ALA A 92 12.31 -10.39 -30.65
C ALA A 92 12.95 -9.66 -31.84
N SER A 93 13.24 -8.38 -31.69
CA SER A 93 13.88 -7.59 -32.75
C SER A 93 15.27 -8.13 -33.09
N ALA A 94 16.05 -8.50 -32.07
CA ALA A 94 17.37 -9.10 -32.28
C ALA A 94 17.26 -10.45 -33.00
N PHE A 95 16.29 -11.26 -32.62
CA PHE A 95 16.03 -12.55 -33.23
C PHE A 95 15.65 -12.38 -34.72
N PHE A 96 14.75 -11.49 -35.02
CA PHE A 96 14.34 -11.24 -36.41
C PHE A 96 15.48 -10.69 -37.27
N ALA A 97 16.30 -9.81 -36.70
CA ALA A 97 17.46 -9.29 -37.41
C ALA A 97 18.45 -10.41 -37.76
N GLN A 98 18.69 -11.30 -36.80
CA GLN A 98 19.58 -12.45 -37.03
C GLN A 98 19.03 -13.40 -38.11
N ALA A 99 17.73 -13.69 -38.04
CA ALA A 99 17.07 -14.55 -39.02
C ALA A 99 17.16 -13.96 -40.43
N GLU A 100 17.03 -12.63 -40.55
CA GLU A 100 17.16 -11.93 -41.84
C GLU A 100 18.57 -12.04 -42.39
N LEU A 101 19.59 -11.88 -41.57
CA LEU A 101 20.99 -12.04 -41.99
C LEU A 101 21.28 -13.45 -42.42
N ASP A 102 20.82 -14.45 -41.67
CA ASP A 102 21.02 -15.87 -42.02
C ASP A 102 20.38 -16.20 -43.35
N ARG A 103 19.20 -15.66 -43.60
CA ARG A 103 18.52 -15.88 -44.88
C ARG A 103 19.28 -15.28 -46.05
N ARG A 104 19.88 -14.10 -45.87
CA ARG A 104 20.69 -13.43 -46.92
C ARG A 104 21.97 -14.17 -47.22
N LEU A 105 22.54 -14.86 -46.25
CA LEU A 105 23.78 -15.60 -46.39
C LEU A 105 23.58 -16.97 -46.98
N LYS A 106 22.35 -17.45 -47.09
CA LYS A 106 22.02 -18.74 -47.71
C LYS A 106 21.78 -18.54 -49.22
N PHE A 107 22.65 -19.11 -49.98
CA PHE A 107 22.55 -19.15 -51.43
C PHE A 107 22.44 -20.60 -51.93
#